data_08c96059004b0589adcb88422c6e649a
#
_entry.id   08c96059004b0589adcb88422c6e649a
#
_cell.length_a   1.000
_cell.length_b   1.000
_cell.length_c   1.000
_cell.angle_alpha   90.00
_cell.angle_beta   90.00
_cell.angle_gamma   90.00
#
_symmetry.space_group_name_H-M   'P 1'
#
loop_
_entity.id
_entity.type
_entity.pdbx_description
1 polymer ?
#
loop_
_entity_poly.entity_id
_entity_poly.type
_entity_poly.pdbx_seq_one_letter_code
_entity_poly.pdbx_strand_id
1 'polypeptide(L)'
;YQIYVEDMAPDGVGALYVAFEQLKKKLQIEGLFDKDKKKKIRRVPNTIGIVTSPTGAAIKDILTTIKRRFPVCNTILFPALVQGENAANDIANKIKLANEVKDIYGIDTLIVGRGGGSLEDLWPFNEEVVARAIYDSTLPVISAVGHEIDITISDYVADLRAPTPT
;
A
#
# COMPACT_ATOMS: atom_id res chain seq x y z
N TYR A 1 17.97 -38.70 -24.41
CA TYR A 1 16.88 -38.08 -23.67
C TYR A 1 17.05 -36.58 -23.77
N GLN A 2 16.09 -35.91 -24.38
CA GLN A 2 16.00 -34.43 -24.36
C GLN A 2 15.04 -34.04 -23.24
N ILE A 3 15.49 -33.18 -22.35
CA ILE A 3 14.65 -32.57 -21.31
C ILE A 3 14.22 -31.22 -21.84
N TYR A 4 12.93 -31.05 -22.08
CA TYR A 4 12.34 -29.73 -22.35
C TYR A 4 11.98 -29.09 -21.02
N VAL A 5 12.61 -27.97 -20.72
CA VAL A 5 12.25 -27.13 -19.57
C VAL A 5 11.30 -26.06 -20.10
N GLU A 6 10.02 -26.18 -19.78
CA GLU A 6 8.97 -25.24 -20.24
C GLU A 6 8.85 -24.02 -19.33
N ASP A 7 9.32 -24.10 -18.08
CA ASP A 7 9.32 -22.97 -17.16
C ASP A 7 10.40 -23.14 -16.09
N MET A 8 11.17 -22.10 -15.81
CA MET A 8 12.13 -22.03 -14.71
C MET A 8 11.82 -20.78 -13.89
N ALA A 9 10.93 -20.91 -12.90
CA ALA A 9 10.83 -19.90 -11.86
C ALA A 9 11.87 -20.19 -10.77
N PRO A 10 12.57 -19.15 -10.24
CA PRO A 10 13.40 -19.33 -9.05
C PRO A 10 12.54 -19.89 -7.91
N ASP A 11 13.07 -20.86 -7.17
CA ASP A 11 12.32 -21.60 -6.11
C ASP A 11 11.64 -20.67 -5.09
N GLY A 12 12.20 -19.47 -4.84
CA GLY A 12 11.63 -18.44 -3.96
C GLY A 12 10.37 -17.76 -4.50
N VAL A 13 10.27 -17.53 -5.81
CA VAL A 13 9.12 -16.82 -6.41
C VAL A 13 7.87 -17.68 -6.38
N GLY A 14 8.00 -18.99 -6.61
CA GLY A 14 6.88 -19.92 -6.50
C GLY A 14 6.28 -19.97 -5.10
N ALA A 15 7.12 -20.01 -4.06
CA ALA A 15 6.68 -19.99 -2.67
C ALA A 15 5.97 -18.68 -2.29
N LEU A 16 6.47 -17.53 -2.76
CA LEU A 16 5.82 -16.24 -2.55
C LEU A 16 4.45 -16.16 -3.24
N TYR A 17 4.34 -16.69 -4.44
CA TYR A 17 3.05 -16.72 -5.15
C TYR A 17 2.01 -17.58 -4.41
N VAL A 18 2.39 -18.75 -3.92
CA VAL A 18 1.51 -19.61 -3.11
C VAL A 18 1.09 -18.91 -1.82
N ALA A 19 2.02 -18.27 -1.12
CA ALA A 19 1.72 -17.51 0.08
C ALA A 19 0.76 -16.34 -0.19
N PHE A 20 0.95 -15.62 -1.29
CA PHE A 20 0.04 -14.57 -1.74
C PHE A 20 -1.38 -15.08 -1.96
N GLU A 21 -1.55 -16.16 -2.72
CA GLU A 21 -2.88 -16.72 -3.01
C GLU A 21 -3.58 -17.25 -1.75
N GLN A 22 -2.83 -17.89 -0.84
CA GLN A 22 -3.37 -18.38 0.43
C GLN A 22 -3.84 -17.23 1.31
N LEU A 23 -3.04 -16.17 1.47
CA LEU A 23 -3.40 -15.01 2.26
C LEU A 23 -4.58 -14.26 1.64
N LYS A 24 -4.56 -14.05 0.33
CA LYS A 24 -5.66 -13.44 -0.42
C LYS A 24 -6.98 -14.15 -0.16
N LYS A 25 -6.99 -15.47 -0.28
CA LYS A 25 -8.19 -16.30 -0.02
C LYS A 25 -8.67 -16.18 1.43
N LYS A 26 -7.73 -16.24 2.39
CA LYS A 26 -8.03 -16.09 3.81
C LYS A 26 -8.71 -14.76 4.11
N LEU A 27 -8.11 -13.65 3.68
CA LEU A 27 -8.63 -12.31 3.95
C LEU A 27 -9.93 -12.03 3.19
N GLN A 28 -10.11 -12.61 2.01
CA GLN A 28 -11.36 -12.53 1.27
C GLN A 28 -12.51 -13.22 2.02
N ILE A 29 -12.29 -14.41 2.58
CA ILE A 29 -13.27 -15.15 3.39
C ILE A 29 -13.62 -14.36 4.66
N GLU A 30 -12.64 -13.69 5.29
CA GLU A 30 -12.85 -12.83 6.45
C GLU A 30 -13.58 -11.53 6.11
N GLY A 31 -13.75 -11.20 4.83
CA GLY A 31 -14.48 -10.02 4.37
C GLY A 31 -13.67 -8.73 4.34
N LEU A 32 -12.32 -8.78 4.39
CA LEU A 32 -11.49 -7.57 4.34
C LEU A 32 -11.54 -6.86 2.98
N PHE A 33 -11.97 -7.55 1.92
CA PHE A 33 -12.07 -7.01 0.57
C PHE A 33 -13.48 -6.52 0.21
N ASP A 34 -14.44 -6.64 1.13
CA ASP A 34 -15.84 -6.31 0.87
C ASP A 34 -16.02 -4.84 0.50
N LYS A 35 -16.73 -4.59 -0.59
CA LYS A 35 -16.97 -3.25 -1.09
C LYS A 35 -17.78 -2.39 -0.11
N ASP A 36 -18.68 -2.99 0.63
CA ASP A 36 -19.54 -2.31 1.62
C ASP A 36 -18.75 -1.72 2.78
N LYS A 37 -17.55 -2.28 3.04
CA LYS A 37 -16.64 -1.84 4.11
C LYS A 37 -15.66 -0.76 3.66
N LYS A 38 -15.64 -0.43 2.36
CA LYS A 38 -14.77 0.62 1.84
C LYS A 38 -15.23 1.99 2.31
N LYS A 39 -14.30 2.74 2.88
CA LYS A 39 -14.53 4.11 3.32
C LYS A 39 -14.53 5.04 2.11
N LYS A 40 -15.39 6.04 2.16
CA LYS A 40 -15.48 7.04 1.10
C LYS A 40 -14.29 8.00 1.17
N ILE A 41 -13.58 8.11 0.07
CA ILE A 41 -12.50 9.10 -0.08
C ILE A 41 -13.12 10.50 -0.16
N ARG A 42 -12.58 11.43 0.61
CA ARG A 42 -13.00 12.83 0.56
C ARG A 42 -12.62 13.46 -0.77
N ARG A 43 -13.60 14.07 -1.44
CA ARG A 43 -13.37 14.68 -2.77
C ARG A 43 -12.38 15.86 -2.72
N VAL A 44 -12.41 16.60 -1.61
CA VAL A 44 -11.53 17.75 -1.36
C VAL A 44 -10.88 17.53 -0.01
N PRO A 45 -9.72 16.86 0.05
CA PRO A 45 -9.01 16.62 1.30
C PRO A 45 -8.37 17.92 1.81
N ASN A 46 -8.32 18.09 3.13
CA ASN A 46 -7.59 19.19 3.77
C ASN A 46 -6.13 18.81 3.98
N THR A 47 -5.91 17.64 4.53
CA THR A 47 -4.57 17.13 4.82
C THR A 47 -4.48 15.66 4.45
N ILE A 48 -3.50 15.33 3.62
CA ILE A 48 -3.19 13.96 3.21
C ILE A 48 -1.97 13.47 3.99
N GLY A 49 -2.13 12.37 4.72
CA GLY A 49 -1.01 11.60 5.27
C GLY A 49 -0.41 10.71 4.17
N ILE A 50 0.91 10.59 4.14
CA ILE A 50 1.63 9.78 3.16
C ILE A 50 2.56 8.84 3.90
N VAL A 51 2.34 7.53 3.79
CA VAL A 51 3.21 6.48 4.33
C VAL A 51 4.05 5.92 3.20
N THR A 52 5.30 6.29 3.15
CA THR A 52 6.26 5.85 2.12
C THR A 52 7.70 6.12 2.54
N SER A 53 8.66 5.69 1.73
CA SER A 53 10.07 6.04 1.94
C SER A 53 10.31 7.55 1.75
N PRO A 54 11.08 8.20 2.64
CA PRO A 54 11.35 9.63 2.53
C PRO A 54 12.27 10.00 1.36
N THR A 55 13.01 9.04 0.81
CA THR A 55 14.03 9.27 -0.23
C THR A 55 13.67 8.68 -1.59
N GLY A 56 12.56 7.93 -1.69
CA GLY A 56 12.14 7.25 -2.90
C GLY A 56 11.61 8.19 -3.99
N ALA A 57 11.46 7.64 -5.20
CA ALA A 57 10.81 8.36 -6.29
C ALA A 57 9.32 8.60 -6.01
N ALA A 58 8.66 7.64 -5.37
CA ALA A 58 7.22 7.71 -5.08
C ALA A 58 6.81 8.96 -4.32
N ILE A 59 7.56 9.36 -3.28
CA ILE A 59 7.22 10.59 -2.52
C ILE A 59 7.34 11.84 -3.39
N LYS A 60 8.34 11.91 -4.26
CA LYS A 60 8.53 13.04 -5.16
C LYS A 60 7.36 13.14 -6.15
N ASP A 61 6.96 12.01 -6.71
CA ASP A 61 5.85 11.93 -7.67
C ASP A 61 4.52 12.33 -7.02
N ILE A 62 4.23 11.80 -5.84
CA ILE A 62 3.03 12.14 -5.06
C ILE A 62 2.99 13.64 -4.76
N LEU A 63 4.06 14.20 -4.19
CA LEU A 63 4.11 15.60 -3.82
C LEU A 63 4.01 16.52 -5.05
N THR A 64 4.70 16.18 -6.14
CA THR A 64 4.64 16.96 -7.39
C THR A 64 3.23 16.93 -7.96
N THR A 65 2.56 15.79 -7.95
CA THR A 65 1.20 15.64 -8.45
C THR A 65 0.20 16.43 -7.60
N ILE A 66 0.28 16.32 -6.26
CA ILE A 66 -0.58 17.10 -5.36
C ILE A 66 -0.35 18.60 -5.57
N LYS A 67 0.91 19.04 -5.58
CA LYS A 67 1.24 20.47 -5.78
C LYS A 67 0.72 21.01 -7.09
N ARG A 68 0.76 20.21 -8.16
CA ARG A 68 0.29 20.62 -9.49
C ARG A 68 -1.24 20.63 -9.59
N ARG A 69 -1.90 19.63 -9.00
CA ARG A 69 -3.35 19.40 -9.15
C ARG A 69 -4.18 20.04 -8.06
N PHE A 70 -3.65 20.10 -6.85
CA PHE A 70 -4.37 20.58 -5.68
C PHE A 70 -3.44 21.22 -4.64
N PRO A 71 -2.85 22.40 -4.96
CA PRO A 71 -1.79 23.03 -4.16
C PRO A 71 -2.23 23.54 -2.79
N VAL A 72 -3.52 23.60 -2.51
CA VAL A 72 -4.07 24.05 -1.21
C VAL A 72 -4.13 22.91 -0.18
N CYS A 73 -3.87 21.67 -0.60
CA CYS A 73 -3.86 20.52 0.29
C CYS A 73 -2.56 20.46 1.10
N ASN A 74 -2.69 20.26 2.40
CA ASN A 74 -1.55 19.97 3.25
C ASN A 74 -1.14 18.51 3.12
N THR A 75 0.16 18.25 3.27
CA THR A 75 0.69 16.89 3.25
C THR A 75 1.56 16.63 4.47
N ILE A 76 1.43 15.45 5.06
CA ILE A 76 2.26 14.99 6.19
C ILE A 76 2.88 13.67 5.80
N LEU A 77 4.21 13.61 5.82
CA LEU A 77 4.95 12.39 5.56
C LEU A 77 5.12 11.58 6.86
N PHE A 78 4.73 10.33 6.81
CA PHE A 78 5.05 9.29 7.78
C PHE A 78 6.14 8.42 7.16
N PRO A 79 7.43 8.71 7.41
CA PRO A 79 8.52 8.00 6.77
C PRO A 79 8.54 6.54 7.22
N ALA A 80 8.55 5.63 6.26
CA ALA A 80 8.52 4.20 6.50
C ALA A 80 9.55 3.47 5.64
N LEU A 81 10.06 2.36 6.16
CA LEU A 81 10.73 1.35 5.35
C LEU A 81 9.69 0.73 4.41
N VAL A 82 10.01 0.64 3.13
CA VAL A 82 9.09 0.08 2.12
C VAL A 82 9.64 -1.18 1.45
N GLN A 83 10.78 -1.67 1.91
CA GLN A 83 11.42 -2.91 1.50
C GLN A 83 12.25 -3.50 2.65
N GLY A 84 12.51 -4.80 2.60
CA GLY A 84 13.26 -5.52 3.62
C GLY A 84 12.37 -6.10 4.72
N GLU A 85 12.97 -6.89 5.59
CA GLU A 85 12.29 -7.72 6.60
C GLU A 85 11.39 -6.95 7.57
N ASN A 86 11.79 -5.74 7.94
CA ASN A 86 11.06 -4.93 8.92
C ASN A 86 10.05 -3.97 8.28
N ALA A 87 9.97 -3.92 6.95
CA ALA A 87 9.16 -2.94 6.25
C ALA A 87 7.67 -3.09 6.53
N ALA A 88 7.13 -4.32 6.54
CA ALA A 88 5.72 -4.54 6.80
C ALA A 88 5.28 -4.03 8.17
N ASN A 89 6.05 -4.31 9.22
CA ASN A 89 5.77 -3.83 10.55
C ASN A 89 5.87 -2.32 10.65
N ASP A 90 6.89 -1.73 10.01
CA ASP A 90 7.06 -0.27 10.02
C ASP A 90 5.91 0.43 9.29
N ILE A 91 5.51 -0.04 8.12
CA ILE A 91 4.33 0.46 7.39
C ILE A 91 3.07 0.39 8.25
N ALA A 92 2.80 -0.76 8.87
CA ALA A 92 1.64 -0.95 9.74
C ALA A 92 1.66 0.02 10.93
N ASN A 93 2.81 0.22 11.56
CA ASN A 93 2.98 1.17 12.67
C ASN A 93 2.77 2.62 12.22
N LYS A 94 3.24 3.00 11.02
CA LYS A 94 3.01 4.35 10.49
C LYS A 94 1.54 4.60 10.14
N ILE A 95 0.83 3.59 9.64
CA ILE A 95 -0.63 3.69 9.42
C ILE A 95 -1.35 3.92 10.77
N LYS A 96 -0.98 3.17 11.81
CA LYS A 96 -1.54 3.36 13.17
C LYS A 96 -1.24 4.75 13.71
N LEU A 97 0.02 5.18 13.62
CA LEU A 97 0.43 6.52 14.06
C LEU A 97 -0.36 7.62 13.35
N ALA A 98 -0.56 7.51 12.03
CA ALA A 98 -1.36 8.48 11.28
C ALA A 98 -2.81 8.57 11.81
N ASN A 99 -3.40 7.43 12.19
CA ASN A 99 -4.73 7.40 12.79
C ASN A 99 -4.77 8.01 14.20
N GLU A 100 -3.71 7.84 14.98
CA GLU A 100 -3.62 8.41 16.34
C GLU A 100 -3.53 9.95 16.31
N VAL A 101 -2.81 10.49 15.34
CA VAL A 101 -2.56 11.94 15.24
C VAL A 101 -3.49 12.68 14.27
N LYS A 102 -4.43 11.96 13.64
CA LYS A 102 -5.29 12.52 12.59
C LYS A 102 -6.04 13.78 13.00
N ASP A 103 -6.56 13.81 14.21
CA ASP A 103 -7.34 14.94 14.72
C ASP A 103 -6.47 16.14 15.05
N ILE A 104 -5.21 15.91 15.46
CA ILE A 104 -4.24 16.96 15.75
C ILE A 104 -3.85 17.70 14.47
N TYR A 105 -3.68 16.99 13.38
CA TYR A 105 -3.20 17.55 12.10
C TYR A 105 -4.29 17.69 11.05
N GLY A 106 -5.53 17.30 11.36
CA GLY A 106 -6.65 17.37 10.43
C GLY A 106 -6.50 16.44 9.22
N ILE A 107 -5.85 15.27 9.41
CA ILE A 107 -5.66 14.28 8.34
C ILE A 107 -7.01 13.65 8.02
N ASP A 108 -7.38 13.64 6.77
CA ASP A 108 -8.65 13.08 6.30
C ASP A 108 -8.53 12.02 5.21
N THR A 109 -7.31 11.81 4.71
CA THR A 109 -6.99 10.78 3.71
C THR A 109 -5.56 10.29 3.91
N LEU A 110 -5.33 9.00 3.71
CA LEU A 110 -4.02 8.38 3.84
C LEU A 110 -3.62 7.73 2.51
N ILE A 111 -2.42 8.03 2.03
CA ILE A 111 -1.80 7.35 0.90
C ILE A 111 -0.72 6.43 1.45
N VAL A 112 -0.77 5.16 1.07
CA VAL A 112 0.23 4.15 1.44
C VAL A 112 0.80 3.58 0.15
N GLY A 113 2.10 3.67 -0.03
CA GLY A 113 2.65 3.19 -1.29
C GLY A 113 4.16 3.24 -1.42
N ARG A 114 4.60 2.77 -2.57
CA ARG A 114 5.99 2.84 -3.05
C ARG A 114 6.03 2.76 -4.56
N GLY A 115 7.16 3.13 -5.15
CA GLY A 115 7.41 2.92 -6.58
C GLY A 115 7.53 1.43 -6.95
N GLY A 116 7.70 1.14 -8.23
CA GLY A 116 7.87 -0.22 -8.73
C GLY A 116 9.08 -0.95 -8.15
N GLY A 117 9.13 -2.24 -8.38
CA GLY A 117 10.18 -3.12 -7.91
C GLY A 117 9.88 -4.58 -8.26
N SER A 118 10.73 -5.49 -7.83
CA SER A 118 10.47 -6.93 -7.95
C SER A 118 9.35 -7.37 -6.99
N LEU A 119 8.89 -8.60 -7.15
CA LEU A 119 7.89 -9.18 -6.24
C LEU A 119 8.37 -9.14 -4.78
N GLU A 120 9.64 -9.41 -4.55
CA GLU A 120 10.26 -9.37 -3.23
C GLU A 120 10.29 -7.94 -2.67
N ASP A 121 10.55 -6.94 -3.51
CA ASP A 121 10.55 -5.54 -3.11
C ASP A 121 9.15 -5.05 -2.72
N LEU A 122 8.11 -5.57 -3.36
CA LEU A 122 6.71 -5.24 -3.10
C LEU A 122 6.11 -6.08 -1.98
N TRP A 123 6.82 -7.13 -1.54
CA TRP A 123 6.29 -8.12 -0.61
C TRP A 123 5.75 -7.56 0.70
N PRO A 124 6.34 -6.52 1.32
CA PRO A 124 5.77 -5.92 2.53
C PRO A 124 4.29 -5.53 2.40
N PHE A 125 3.85 -5.16 1.20
CA PHE A 125 2.45 -4.81 0.92
C PHE A 125 1.54 -6.04 0.69
N ASN A 126 2.12 -7.24 0.71
CA ASN A 126 1.42 -8.53 0.71
C ASN A 126 1.39 -9.19 2.09
N GLU A 127 1.88 -8.53 3.12
CA GLU A 127 1.89 -9.02 4.49
C GLU A 127 0.57 -8.76 5.20
N GLU A 128 0.11 -9.74 5.98
CA GLU A 128 -1.16 -9.66 6.72
C GLU A 128 -1.20 -8.48 7.69
N VAL A 129 -0.07 -8.15 8.34
CA VAL A 129 0.01 -7.05 9.29
C VAL A 129 -0.31 -5.70 8.64
N VAL A 130 0.11 -5.48 7.40
CA VAL A 130 -0.21 -4.27 6.63
C VAL A 130 -1.67 -4.27 6.19
N ALA A 131 -2.17 -5.40 5.70
CA ALA A 131 -3.58 -5.56 5.31
C ALA A 131 -4.51 -5.22 6.48
N ARG A 132 -4.24 -5.74 7.67
CA ARG A 132 -5.04 -5.45 8.87
C ARG A 132 -4.92 -4.01 9.33
N ALA A 133 -3.74 -3.41 9.27
CA ALA A 133 -3.56 -1.99 9.60
C ALA A 133 -4.36 -1.08 8.66
N ILE A 134 -4.42 -1.41 7.37
CA ILE A 134 -5.26 -0.69 6.39
C ILE A 134 -6.74 -0.88 6.72
N TYR A 135 -7.16 -2.11 6.99
CA TYR A 135 -8.55 -2.42 7.30
C TYR A 135 -9.04 -1.72 8.58
N ASP A 136 -8.22 -1.73 9.63
CA ASP A 136 -8.53 -1.13 10.92
C ASP A 136 -8.40 0.41 10.93
N SER A 137 -7.84 0.99 9.87
CA SER A 137 -7.72 2.44 9.74
C SER A 137 -9.09 3.11 9.71
N THR A 138 -9.29 4.12 10.53
CA THR A 138 -10.48 4.98 10.46
C THR A 138 -10.36 6.03 9.36
N LEU A 139 -9.12 6.35 8.94
CA LEU A 139 -8.86 7.14 7.77
C LEU A 139 -9.10 6.32 6.50
N PRO A 140 -9.72 6.87 5.46
CA PRO A 140 -9.75 6.24 4.16
C PRO A 140 -8.33 6.12 3.61
N VAL A 141 -8.00 4.94 3.08
CA VAL A 141 -6.65 4.59 2.60
C VAL A 141 -6.66 4.41 1.08
N ILE A 142 -5.74 5.10 0.42
CA ILE A 142 -5.41 4.90 -0.99
C ILE A 142 -4.12 4.08 -1.05
N SER A 143 -4.18 2.91 -1.67
CA SER A 143 -2.99 2.13 -1.99
C SER A 143 -2.40 2.60 -3.32
N ALA A 144 -1.11 2.91 -3.33
CA ALA A 144 -0.35 3.35 -4.51
C ALA A 144 0.97 2.57 -4.57
N VAL A 145 0.88 1.27 -4.85
CA VAL A 145 2.02 0.33 -4.81
C VAL A 145 2.35 -0.16 -6.21
N GLY A 146 3.63 -0.05 -6.57
CA GLY A 146 4.14 -0.60 -7.82
C GLY A 146 3.64 0.12 -9.06
N HIS A 147 3.51 -0.65 -10.14
CA HIS A 147 2.99 -0.22 -11.42
C HIS A 147 1.57 -0.79 -11.66
N GLU A 148 0.99 -0.46 -12.78
CA GLU A 148 -0.37 -0.82 -13.16
C GLU A 148 -0.68 -2.33 -13.09
N ILE A 149 0.32 -3.16 -13.40
CA ILE A 149 0.23 -4.63 -13.39
C ILE A 149 0.49 -5.26 -12.02
N ASP A 150 1.10 -4.51 -11.11
CA ASP A 150 1.46 -5.00 -9.77
C ASP A 150 0.26 -4.86 -8.84
N ILE A 151 -0.42 -5.95 -8.54
CA ILE A 151 -1.54 -5.95 -7.59
C ILE A 151 -1.11 -6.64 -6.31
N THR A 152 -1.19 -5.91 -5.20
CA THR A 152 -0.84 -6.41 -3.87
C THR A 152 -2.07 -6.65 -3.01
N ILE A 153 -1.89 -7.37 -1.90
CA ILE A 153 -2.96 -7.55 -0.89
C ILE A 153 -3.43 -6.19 -0.37
N SER A 154 -2.52 -5.22 -0.20
CA SER A 154 -2.88 -3.86 0.21
C SER A 154 -3.87 -3.20 -0.75
N ASP A 155 -3.78 -3.46 -2.06
CA ASP A 155 -4.70 -2.93 -3.06
C ASP A 155 -6.12 -3.48 -2.90
N TYR A 156 -6.25 -4.74 -2.51
CA TYR A 156 -7.55 -5.36 -2.26
C TYR A 156 -8.22 -4.82 -1.01
N VAL A 157 -7.45 -4.53 0.04
CA VAL A 157 -7.97 -4.06 1.33
C VAL A 157 -8.21 -2.57 1.33
N ALA A 158 -7.39 -1.78 0.65
CA ALA A 158 -7.50 -0.32 0.60
C ALA A 158 -8.87 0.13 0.09
N ASP A 159 -9.26 1.33 0.48
CA ASP A 159 -10.54 1.93 0.05
C ASP A 159 -10.51 2.32 -1.43
N LEU A 160 -9.33 2.67 -1.93
CA LEU A 160 -9.09 2.95 -3.35
C LEU A 160 -7.70 2.47 -3.74
N ARG A 161 -7.58 1.90 -4.92
CA ARG A 161 -6.30 1.61 -5.57
C ARG A 161 -5.96 2.69 -6.57
N ALA A 162 -4.79 3.29 -6.45
CA ALA A 162 -4.16 4.07 -7.51
C ALA A 162 -3.16 3.18 -8.27
N PRO A 163 -3.20 3.13 -9.60
CA PRO A 163 -2.33 2.22 -10.37
C PRO A 163 -0.85 2.59 -10.30
N THR A 164 -0.53 3.82 -9.92
CA THR A 164 0.84 4.32 -9.74
C THR A 164 0.85 5.39 -8.65
N PRO A 165 2.02 5.68 -8.02
CA PRO A 165 2.16 6.81 -7.11
C PRO A 165 1.90 8.19 -7.73
N THR A 166 1.97 8.29 -9.04
CA THR A 166 1.65 9.50 -9.80
C THR A 166 0.17 9.68 -10.01
#